data_6bd9f17dc1d74a9ea57bc59833064879
#
_entry.id   6bd9f17dc1d74a9ea57bc59833064879
#
_cell.length_a   1.000
_cell.length_b   1.000
_cell.length_c   1.000
_cell.angle_alpha   90.00
_cell.angle_beta   90.00
_cell.angle_gamma   90.00
#
_symmetry.space_group_name_H-M   'P 1'
#
loop_
_entity.id
_entity.type
_entity.pdbx_description
1 polymer ?
#
loop_
_entity_poly.entity_id
_entity_poly.type
_entity_poly.pdbx_seq_one_letter_code
_entity_poly.pdbx_strand_id
1 'polypeptide(L)'
;MNAVPVEADRVSEIVIVGGGTAGWMTAAALSKVLSRSYSIRLVESEEIGTVGVGEATIPMIKLFNSALDLDENQFVRETMGSFKLGIEFVNWGQLGDSYIHGFGKIGQDLGLVPFYQYWLKMHQAGKAAPLDDYSINTHAARHNRFMRAVTDRPNSPLAAIGYD
;
A
#
# COMPACT_ATOMS: atom_id res chain seq x y z
N MET A 1 -53.71 16.45 13.25
CA MET A 1 -53.06 15.22 12.80
C MET A 1 -51.59 15.35 13.12
N ASN A 2 -51.14 14.72 14.21
CA ASN A 2 -49.75 14.72 14.59
C ASN A 2 -49.06 13.65 13.75
N ALA A 3 -48.15 14.06 12.85
CA ALA A 3 -47.30 13.14 12.15
C ALA A 3 -46.42 12.42 13.18
N VAL A 4 -46.57 11.11 13.30
CA VAL A 4 -45.66 10.25 14.03
C VAL A 4 -44.30 10.38 13.34
N PRO A 5 -43.20 10.73 14.07
CA PRO A 5 -41.89 10.73 13.45
C PRO A 5 -41.62 9.31 12.99
N VAL A 6 -41.42 9.12 11.72
CA VAL A 6 -40.82 7.87 11.17
C VAL A 6 -39.41 7.82 11.77
N GLU A 7 -39.23 7.00 12.80
CA GLU A 7 -37.89 6.64 13.27
C GLU A 7 -37.19 6.04 12.06
N ALA A 8 -36.31 6.79 11.44
CA ALA A 8 -35.55 6.32 10.30
C ALA A 8 -34.84 5.03 10.73
N ASP A 9 -35.02 3.96 9.98
CA ASP A 9 -34.35 2.65 10.21
C ASP A 9 -32.85 2.88 10.29
N ARG A 10 -32.36 3.04 11.51
CA ARG A 10 -30.93 3.30 11.76
C ARG A 10 -30.22 1.97 11.72
N VAL A 11 -29.29 1.82 10.77
CA VAL A 11 -28.38 0.67 10.75
C VAL A 11 -27.64 0.60 12.08
N SER A 12 -27.74 -0.50 12.79
CA SER A 12 -27.06 -0.74 14.06
C SER A 12 -26.15 -1.97 14.03
N GLU A 13 -26.33 -2.85 13.05
CA GLU A 13 -25.56 -4.06 12.87
C GLU A 13 -24.95 -4.09 11.45
N ILE A 14 -23.67 -4.44 11.39
CA ILE A 14 -22.91 -4.61 10.16
C ILE A 14 -22.39 -6.05 10.15
N VAL A 15 -22.74 -6.82 9.12
CA VAL A 15 -22.26 -8.18 8.93
C VAL A 15 -21.29 -8.20 7.76
N ILE A 16 -20.05 -8.66 8.02
CA ILE A 16 -19.01 -8.86 7.02
C ILE A 16 -18.95 -10.36 6.75
N VAL A 17 -19.17 -10.76 5.50
CA VAL A 17 -19.08 -12.17 5.08
C VAL A 17 -17.79 -12.39 4.33
N GLY A 18 -16.93 -13.25 4.88
CA GLY A 18 -15.62 -13.58 4.35
C GLY A 18 -14.48 -13.18 5.30
N GLY A 19 -13.73 -14.16 5.78
CA GLY A 19 -12.62 -14.04 6.73
C GLY A 19 -11.24 -13.87 6.08
N GLY A 20 -11.19 -13.53 4.80
CA GLY A 20 -9.93 -13.21 4.13
C GLY A 20 -9.40 -11.82 4.51
N THR A 21 -8.25 -11.43 3.94
CA THR A 21 -7.58 -10.15 4.17
C THR A 21 -8.52 -8.95 4.09
N ALA A 22 -9.36 -8.89 3.04
CA ALA A 22 -10.30 -7.79 2.85
C ALA A 22 -11.37 -7.72 3.97
N GLY A 23 -11.89 -8.85 4.41
CA GLY A 23 -12.89 -8.90 5.48
C GLY A 23 -12.32 -8.43 6.81
N TRP A 24 -11.18 -8.95 7.21
CA TRP A 24 -10.52 -8.55 8.46
C TRP A 24 -10.04 -7.10 8.45
N MET A 25 -9.47 -6.61 7.33
CA MET A 25 -9.11 -5.20 7.19
C MET A 25 -10.35 -4.29 7.28
N THR A 26 -11.48 -4.69 6.66
CA THR A 26 -12.74 -3.95 6.76
C THR A 26 -13.24 -3.91 8.20
N ALA A 27 -13.24 -5.06 8.90
CA ALA A 27 -13.64 -5.13 10.30
C ALA A 27 -12.78 -4.22 11.19
N ALA A 28 -11.46 -4.25 11.02
CA ALA A 28 -10.53 -3.39 11.74
C ALA A 28 -10.79 -1.90 11.50
N ALA A 29 -10.94 -1.49 10.23
CA ALA A 29 -11.23 -0.10 9.87
C ALA A 29 -12.56 0.37 10.46
N LEU A 30 -13.63 -0.39 10.29
CA LEU A 30 -14.95 -0.05 10.81
C LEU A 30 -14.97 0.02 12.35
N SER A 31 -14.28 -0.90 13.03
CA SER A 31 -14.19 -0.90 14.49
C SER A 31 -13.47 0.36 15.04
N LYS A 32 -12.57 0.93 14.26
CA LYS A 32 -11.85 2.16 14.62
C LYS A 32 -12.66 3.42 14.36
N VAL A 33 -13.37 3.45 13.23
CA VAL A 33 -14.05 4.65 12.73
C VAL A 33 -15.46 4.79 13.30
N LEU A 34 -16.16 3.66 13.49
CA LEU A 34 -17.54 3.69 13.97
C LEU A 34 -17.61 3.76 15.50
N SER A 35 -18.67 4.43 15.99
CA SER A 35 -18.94 4.50 17.42
C SER A 35 -19.37 3.14 17.99
N ARG A 36 -19.33 2.99 19.32
CA ARG A 36 -19.80 1.78 20.03
C ARG A 36 -21.29 1.46 19.85
N SER A 37 -22.05 2.33 19.18
CA SER A 37 -23.46 2.08 18.85
C SER A 37 -23.67 1.14 17.67
N TYR A 38 -22.60 0.74 16.98
CA TYR A 38 -22.63 -0.25 15.91
C TYR A 38 -22.07 -1.58 16.38
N SER A 39 -22.77 -2.67 16.06
CA SER A 39 -22.27 -4.04 16.19
C SER A 39 -21.64 -4.46 14.87
N ILE A 40 -20.40 -4.97 14.93
CA ILE A 40 -19.70 -5.49 13.75
C ILE A 40 -19.50 -6.97 13.96
N ARG A 41 -20.02 -7.78 13.04
CA ARG A 41 -19.89 -9.23 13.05
C ARG A 41 -19.21 -9.68 11.77
N LEU A 42 -18.13 -10.45 11.90
CA LEU A 42 -17.48 -11.13 10.78
C LEU A 42 -17.86 -12.61 10.80
N VAL A 43 -18.23 -13.12 9.65
CA VAL A 43 -18.59 -14.54 9.43
C VAL A 43 -17.61 -15.13 8.42
N GLU A 44 -16.91 -16.17 8.83
CA GLU A 44 -15.98 -16.91 7.98
C GLU A 44 -16.27 -18.42 8.06
N SER A 45 -15.73 -19.18 7.12
CA SER A 45 -15.82 -20.63 7.11
C SER A 45 -14.47 -21.23 7.52
N GLU A 46 -14.51 -22.17 8.46
CA GLU A 46 -13.33 -22.94 8.86
C GLU A 46 -12.87 -23.90 7.74
N GLU A 47 -13.75 -24.24 6.81
CA GLU A 47 -13.45 -25.14 5.68
C GLU A 47 -12.72 -24.43 4.54
N ILE A 48 -12.90 -23.11 4.42
CA ILE A 48 -12.23 -22.28 3.40
C ILE A 48 -10.94 -21.76 4.01
N GLY A 49 -9.84 -22.46 3.77
CA GLY A 49 -8.52 -22.02 4.21
C GLY A 49 -8.03 -20.77 3.49
N THR A 50 -6.91 -20.23 3.95
CA THR A 50 -6.22 -19.13 3.27
C THR A 50 -5.83 -19.54 1.86
N VAL A 51 -6.23 -18.79 0.87
CA VAL A 51 -5.81 -19.00 -0.51
C VAL A 51 -4.32 -18.65 -0.58
N GLY A 52 -3.49 -19.67 -0.75
CA GLY A 52 -2.03 -19.53 -0.80
C GLY A 52 -1.55 -18.96 -2.13
N VAL A 53 -1.85 -17.70 -2.37
CA VAL A 53 -1.23 -16.91 -3.44
C VAL A 53 -0.20 -15.99 -2.79
N GLY A 54 0.93 -15.75 -3.41
CA GLY A 54 1.88 -14.77 -2.89
C GLY A 54 1.18 -13.41 -2.74
N GLU A 55 1.05 -12.93 -1.53
CA GLU A 55 0.42 -11.64 -1.24
C GLU A 55 1.47 -10.65 -0.76
N ALA A 56 1.53 -9.51 -1.39
CA ALA A 56 2.42 -8.44 -1.01
C ALA A 56 1.68 -7.10 -1.05
N THR A 57 2.08 -6.19 -0.19
CA THR A 57 1.44 -4.90 -0.08
C THR A 57 2.12 -3.82 -0.92
N ILE A 58 1.47 -2.68 -1.05
CA ILE A 58 2.00 -1.45 -1.63
C ILE A 58 2.06 -0.37 -0.53
N PRO A 59 2.75 0.77 -0.74
CA PRO A 59 2.94 1.79 0.31
C PRO A 59 1.68 2.32 0.98
N MET A 60 0.51 2.18 0.35
CA MET A 60 -0.79 2.58 0.94
C MET A 60 -1.12 1.84 2.23
N ILE A 61 -0.56 0.65 2.46
CA ILE A 61 -0.74 -0.11 3.70
C ILE A 61 -0.26 0.68 4.93
N LYS A 62 0.76 1.51 4.77
CA LYS A 62 1.26 2.36 5.87
C LYS A 62 0.24 3.37 6.35
N LEU A 63 -0.55 3.96 5.42
CA LEU A 63 -1.64 4.86 5.77
C LEU A 63 -2.74 4.11 6.52
N PHE A 64 -3.09 2.92 6.06
CA PHE A 64 -4.06 2.07 6.72
C PHE A 64 -3.61 1.70 8.15
N ASN A 65 -2.39 1.21 8.30
CA ASN A 65 -1.82 0.86 9.61
C ASN A 65 -1.76 2.06 10.56
N SER A 66 -1.36 3.23 10.04
CA SER A 66 -1.35 4.47 10.81
C SER A 66 -2.74 4.90 11.25
N ALA A 67 -3.76 4.76 10.40
CA ALA A 67 -5.15 5.07 10.76
C ALA A 67 -5.70 4.14 11.86
N LEU A 68 -5.14 2.94 11.99
CA LEU A 68 -5.46 1.99 13.04
C LEU A 68 -4.57 2.12 14.29
N ASP A 69 -3.62 3.06 14.32
CA ASP A 69 -2.60 3.23 15.35
C ASP A 69 -1.71 1.97 15.54
N LEU A 70 -1.48 1.23 14.46
CA LEU A 70 -0.62 0.05 14.50
C LEU A 70 0.85 0.46 14.44
N ASP A 71 1.64 -0.02 15.40
CA ASP A 71 3.10 0.15 15.39
C ASP A 71 3.74 -0.71 14.29
N GLU A 72 4.60 -0.11 13.45
CA GLU A 72 5.23 -0.79 12.32
C GLU A 72 6.10 -1.97 12.76
N ASN A 73 6.80 -1.86 13.89
CA ASN A 73 7.66 -2.95 14.38
C ASN A 73 6.81 -4.13 14.84
N GLN A 74 5.71 -3.82 15.53
CA GLN A 74 4.76 -4.85 15.93
C GLN A 74 4.13 -5.50 14.72
N PHE A 75 3.66 -4.72 13.75
CA PHE A 75 3.07 -5.22 12.51
C PHE A 75 4.01 -6.19 11.80
N VAL A 76 5.26 -5.78 11.51
CA VAL A 76 6.24 -6.62 10.81
C VAL A 76 6.57 -7.89 11.61
N ARG A 77 6.65 -7.80 12.93
CA ARG A 77 6.93 -8.97 13.79
C ARG A 77 5.76 -9.97 13.81
N GLU A 78 4.53 -9.49 13.96
CA GLU A 78 3.35 -10.37 14.07
C GLU A 78 2.98 -11.01 12.73
N THR A 79 3.27 -10.33 11.63
CA THR A 79 3.05 -10.86 10.26
C THR A 79 4.25 -11.65 9.74
N MET A 80 5.40 -11.63 10.44
CA MET A 80 6.68 -12.14 9.95
C MET A 80 7.06 -11.55 8.57
N GLY A 81 6.59 -10.34 8.32
CA GLY A 81 6.74 -9.66 7.04
C GLY A 81 8.16 -9.15 6.78
N SER A 82 8.50 -8.97 5.53
CA SER A 82 9.71 -8.29 5.08
C SER A 82 9.38 -6.95 4.41
N PHE A 83 10.41 -6.18 4.06
CA PHE A 83 10.22 -4.87 3.44
C PHE A 83 10.31 -4.96 1.92
N LYS A 84 9.37 -4.31 1.26
CA LYS A 84 9.23 -4.29 -0.19
C LYS A 84 9.49 -2.89 -0.73
N LEU A 85 10.44 -2.76 -1.67
CA LEU A 85 10.86 -1.49 -2.28
C LEU A 85 10.21 -1.23 -3.64
N GLY A 86 9.63 -2.26 -4.24
CA GLY A 86 9.06 -2.20 -5.57
C GLY A 86 8.58 -3.56 -6.05
N ILE A 87 8.30 -3.66 -7.33
CA ILE A 87 7.89 -4.89 -8.01
C ILE A 87 8.78 -5.07 -9.22
N GLU A 88 9.43 -6.21 -9.35
CA GLU A 88 10.15 -6.57 -10.57
C GLU A 88 9.19 -7.28 -11.54
N PHE A 89 9.11 -6.78 -12.74
CA PHE A 89 8.36 -7.37 -13.84
C PHE A 89 9.32 -8.04 -14.80
N VAL A 90 9.19 -9.34 -14.96
CA VAL A 90 10.04 -10.16 -15.84
C VAL A 90 9.18 -10.68 -16.98
N ASN A 91 9.67 -10.52 -18.23
CA ASN A 91 8.96 -10.93 -19.45
C ASN A 91 7.59 -10.25 -19.64
N TRP A 92 7.39 -9.13 -19.01
CA TRP A 92 6.18 -8.34 -19.16
C TRP A 92 6.36 -7.37 -20.35
N GLY A 93 5.70 -7.63 -21.42
CA GLY A 93 5.87 -6.93 -22.70
C GLY A 93 6.55 -7.82 -23.73
N GLN A 94 7.85 -8.04 -23.63
CA GLN A 94 8.60 -8.94 -24.48
C GLN A 94 9.38 -9.96 -23.65
N LEU A 95 9.62 -11.14 -24.23
CA LEU A 95 10.48 -12.15 -23.61
C LEU A 95 11.92 -11.61 -23.50
N GLY A 96 12.48 -11.69 -22.29
CA GLY A 96 13.80 -11.17 -21.97
C GLY A 96 13.79 -9.79 -21.31
N ASP A 97 12.67 -9.07 -21.33
CA ASP A 97 12.56 -7.79 -20.63
C ASP A 97 12.48 -7.99 -19.11
N SER A 98 13.16 -7.13 -18.38
CA SER A 98 13.01 -7.00 -16.94
C SER A 98 13.14 -5.54 -16.53
N TYR A 99 12.25 -5.09 -15.66
CA TYR A 99 12.33 -3.77 -15.04
C TYR A 99 11.76 -3.79 -13.63
N ILE A 100 12.24 -2.88 -12.78
CA ILE A 100 11.73 -2.71 -11.42
C ILE A 100 10.86 -1.44 -11.36
N HIS A 101 9.60 -1.62 -11.00
CA HIS A 101 8.75 -0.52 -10.60
C HIS A 101 9.04 -0.20 -9.13
N GLY A 102 10.01 0.66 -8.88
CA GLY A 102 10.35 1.12 -7.52
C GLY A 102 9.24 1.96 -6.92
N PHE A 103 8.95 1.75 -5.64
CA PHE A 103 7.99 2.59 -4.93
C PHE A 103 8.55 3.98 -4.67
N GLY A 104 7.65 4.95 -4.54
CA GLY A 104 8.01 6.32 -4.25
C GLY A 104 8.21 7.18 -5.50
N LYS A 105 8.89 8.28 -5.30
CA LYS A 105 9.08 9.30 -6.33
C LYS A 105 10.28 8.95 -7.21
N ILE A 106 10.09 9.08 -8.52
CA ILE A 106 11.15 8.94 -9.52
C ILE A 106 11.56 10.36 -9.93
N GLY A 107 12.81 10.69 -9.69
CA GLY A 107 13.35 12.02 -9.99
C GLY A 107 12.69 13.15 -9.21
N GLN A 108 12.87 14.37 -9.67
CA GLN A 108 12.30 15.58 -9.05
C GLN A 108 11.62 16.44 -10.10
N ASP A 109 10.37 16.85 -9.81
CA ASP A 109 9.62 17.76 -10.69
C ASP A 109 10.28 19.15 -10.71
N LEU A 110 10.16 19.83 -11.84
CA LEU A 110 10.59 21.22 -12.01
C LEU A 110 9.36 22.14 -12.00
N GLY A 111 9.07 22.74 -10.88
CA GLY A 111 7.88 23.53 -10.67
C GLY A 111 6.62 22.72 -10.99
N LEU A 112 5.85 23.14 -12.02
CA LEU A 112 4.63 22.44 -12.44
C LEU A 112 4.88 21.33 -13.48
N VAL A 113 6.13 21.13 -13.91
CA VAL A 113 6.46 20.11 -14.91
C VAL A 113 6.90 18.82 -14.21
N PRO A 114 6.13 17.73 -14.37
CA PRO A 114 6.51 16.44 -13.82
C PRO A 114 7.85 15.94 -14.38
N PHE A 115 8.64 15.25 -13.55
CA PHE A 115 9.96 14.74 -13.91
C PHE A 115 9.97 13.96 -15.23
N TYR A 116 9.01 13.08 -15.43
CA TYR A 116 8.98 12.19 -16.60
C TYR A 116 8.88 12.95 -17.92
N GLN A 117 8.30 14.16 -17.95
CA GLN A 117 8.14 14.95 -19.18
C GLN A 117 9.49 15.38 -19.75
N TYR A 118 10.34 15.97 -18.92
CA TYR A 118 11.66 16.39 -19.40
C TYR A 118 12.65 15.24 -19.47
N TRP A 119 12.49 14.20 -18.63
CA TRP A 119 13.26 12.97 -18.77
C TRP A 119 12.99 12.34 -20.14
N LEU A 120 11.72 12.18 -20.54
CA LEU A 120 11.35 11.62 -21.84
C LEU A 120 11.96 12.40 -23.00
N LYS A 121 11.90 13.73 -22.95
CA LYS A 121 12.51 14.61 -23.95
C LYS A 121 14.02 14.39 -24.04
N MET A 122 14.69 14.30 -22.91
CA MET A 122 16.14 14.09 -22.87
C MET A 122 16.51 12.67 -23.28
N HIS A 123 15.69 11.68 -22.93
CA HIS A 123 15.89 10.29 -23.33
C HIS A 123 15.80 10.11 -24.84
N GLN A 124 14.78 10.70 -25.48
CA GLN A 124 14.64 10.71 -26.94
C GLN A 124 15.82 11.39 -27.65
N ALA A 125 16.47 12.34 -27.00
CA ALA A 125 17.68 13.01 -27.51
C ALA A 125 18.99 12.23 -27.19
N GLY A 126 18.91 11.06 -26.54
CA GLY A 126 20.09 10.28 -26.15
C GLY A 126 20.92 10.91 -25.01
N LYS A 127 20.31 11.80 -24.20
CA LYS A 127 20.98 12.60 -23.17
C LYS A 127 20.53 12.30 -21.72
N ALA A 128 19.67 11.31 -21.51
CA ALA A 128 19.25 10.89 -20.18
C ALA A 128 19.72 9.48 -19.88
N ALA A 129 20.05 9.22 -18.62
CA ALA A 129 20.24 7.88 -18.10
C ALA A 129 18.91 7.08 -18.11
N PRO A 130 18.95 5.76 -17.95
CA PRO A 130 17.75 4.96 -17.76
C PRO A 130 16.88 5.52 -16.63
N LEU A 131 15.55 5.38 -16.74
CA LEU A 131 14.59 5.94 -15.76
C LEU A 131 14.85 5.43 -14.35
N ASP A 132 15.27 4.20 -14.22
CA ASP A 132 15.57 3.51 -12.97
C ASP A 132 16.67 4.20 -12.15
N ASP A 133 17.61 4.86 -12.82
CA ASP A 133 18.73 5.57 -12.17
C ASP A 133 18.26 6.81 -11.38
N TYR A 134 17.02 7.22 -11.59
CA TYR A 134 16.40 8.33 -10.87
C TYR A 134 15.48 7.87 -9.72
N SER A 135 15.46 6.57 -9.41
CA SER A 135 14.67 5.99 -8.32
C SER A 135 15.59 5.38 -7.26
N ILE A 136 15.60 5.96 -6.05
CA ILE A 136 16.40 5.45 -4.95
C ILE A 136 15.98 4.03 -4.54
N ASN A 137 14.67 3.73 -4.57
CA ASN A 137 14.16 2.41 -4.21
C ASN A 137 14.52 1.36 -5.25
N THR A 138 14.48 1.70 -6.55
CA THR A 138 14.94 0.80 -7.61
C THR A 138 16.43 0.50 -7.48
N HIS A 139 17.25 1.53 -7.23
CA HIS A 139 18.68 1.34 -7.00
C HIS A 139 18.96 0.47 -5.77
N ALA A 140 18.29 0.73 -4.67
CA ALA A 140 18.43 -0.04 -3.44
C ALA A 140 18.03 -1.52 -3.67
N ALA A 141 16.90 -1.77 -4.33
CA ALA A 141 16.43 -3.11 -4.66
C ALA A 141 17.43 -3.88 -5.52
N ARG A 142 17.94 -3.27 -6.60
CA ARG A 142 18.95 -3.91 -7.48
C ARG A 142 20.24 -4.28 -6.77
N HIS A 143 20.59 -3.56 -5.71
CA HIS A 143 21.80 -3.81 -4.94
C HIS A 143 21.55 -4.57 -3.64
N ASN A 144 20.35 -5.13 -3.44
CA ASN A 144 19.94 -5.82 -2.21
C ASN A 144 20.20 -4.96 -0.95
N ARG A 145 19.86 -3.67 -1.03
CA ARG A 145 20.03 -2.71 0.06
C ARG A 145 18.68 -2.21 0.53
N PHE A 146 18.55 -2.09 1.83
CA PHE A 146 17.40 -1.51 2.47
C PHE A 146 17.81 -0.63 3.64
N MET A 147 17.08 0.47 3.82
CA MET A 147 17.18 1.31 5.00
C MET A 147 15.80 1.88 5.31
N ARG A 148 15.41 1.83 6.55
CA ARG A 148 14.19 2.53 7.00
C ARG A 148 14.37 4.03 6.89
N ALA A 149 13.29 4.74 6.54
CA ALA A 149 13.26 6.19 6.67
C ALA A 149 13.45 6.58 8.14
N VAL A 150 14.28 7.59 8.37
CA VAL A 150 14.44 8.15 9.72
C VAL A 150 13.21 8.96 10.11
N THR A 151 12.80 8.87 11.37
CA THR A 151 11.54 9.44 11.88
C THR A 151 11.44 10.95 11.75
N ASP A 152 12.57 11.66 11.74
CA ASP A 152 12.65 13.11 11.56
C ASP A 152 12.52 13.56 10.10
N ARG A 153 12.44 12.61 9.14
CA ARG A 153 12.30 12.87 7.71
C ARG A 153 11.13 12.07 7.08
N PRO A 154 9.90 12.35 7.50
CA PRO A 154 8.73 11.56 7.06
C PRO A 154 8.49 11.60 5.54
N ASN A 155 8.95 12.66 4.86
CA ASN A 155 8.84 12.81 3.41
C ASN A 155 10.06 12.25 2.65
N SER A 156 10.92 11.49 3.31
CA SER A 156 12.03 10.81 2.64
C SER A 156 11.53 9.88 1.54
N PRO A 157 12.18 9.82 0.37
CA PRO A 157 11.89 8.81 -0.65
C PRO A 157 11.93 7.38 -0.12
N LEU A 158 12.73 7.13 0.93
CA LEU A 158 12.84 5.84 1.61
C LEU A 158 11.58 5.45 2.41
N ALA A 159 10.66 6.39 2.64
CA ALA A 159 9.40 6.10 3.35
C ALA A 159 8.38 5.35 2.48
N ALA A 160 8.54 5.36 1.15
CA ALA A 160 7.65 4.69 0.22
C ALA A 160 8.03 3.21 0.08
N ILE A 161 7.59 2.42 1.04
CA ILE A 161 7.82 0.98 1.12
C ILE A 161 6.49 0.25 1.32
N GLY A 162 6.42 -1.00 0.87
CA GLY A 162 5.40 -1.97 1.24
C GLY A 162 5.99 -3.08 2.11
N TYR A 163 5.23 -4.15 2.28
CA TYR A 163 5.64 -5.35 3.00
C TYR A 163 5.32 -6.58 2.15
N ASP A 164 6.12 -7.62 2.33
CA ASP A 164 5.99 -8.91 1.65
C ASP A 164 5.99 -10.03 2.67
#